data_f8c82b6ee63e56a23a2806af09792c5a
#
_entry.id   f8c82b6ee63e56a23a2806af09792c5a
#
_cell.length_a   1.000
_cell.length_b   1.000
_cell.length_c   1.000
_cell.angle_alpha   90.00
_cell.angle_beta   90.00
_cell.angle_gamma   90.00
#
_symmetry.space_group_name_H-M   'P 1'
#
loop_
_entity.id
_entity.type
_entity.pdbx_description
1 polymer ?
#
loop_
_entity_poly.entity_id
_entity_poly.type
_entity_poly.pdbx_seq_one_letter_code
_entity_poly.pdbx_strand_id
1 'polypeptide(L)'
;MVADFIGGEIARALGLKVPEFVFANLDEAFGRTEPDEEIQELLRKSEGLNLGVHYLSGAITYDPAVAPLDAKLASQIVWLDSLITNVDRTARNTNMLTWNKELWLIDHGAALYFHHAWDNWEEHAKRSFVQVKDHVLLPMATEIEQADRTSKEILTPDLIQGIVSVIPDEWLTGYSETQTANEVRNIYAQFLETRIQSSAIFVKEAQHARESII
;
A
#
# COMPACT_ATOMS: atom_id res chain seq x y z
N MET A 1 -0.62 -9.91 0.41
CA MET A 1 -0.42 -9.93 -1.06
C MET A 1 -1.30 -8.93 -1.80
N VAL A 2 -2.66 -8.99 -1.70
CA VAL A 2 -3.54 -8.06 -2.44
C VAL A 2 -3.26 -6.59 -2.08
N ALA A 3 -3.14 -6.26 -0.79
CA ALA A 3 -2.83 -4.91 -0.33
C ALA A 3 -1.45 -4.43 -0.82
N ASP A 4 -0.42 -5.29 -0.74
CA ASP A 4 0.92 -4.97 -1.27
C ASP A 4 0.89 -4.68 -2.76
N PHE A 5 0.20 -5.53 -3.53
CA PHE A 5 0.09 -5.37 -4.97
C PHE A 5 -0.63 -4.07 -5.33
N ILE A 6 -1.81 -3.83 -4.78
CA ILE A 6 -2.60 -2.61 -5.06
C ILE A 6 -1.82 -1.36 -4.62
N GLY A 7 -1.30 -1.34 -3.39
CA GLY A 7 -0.56 -0.20 -2.85
C GLY A 7 0.70 0.11 -3.67
N GLY A 8 1.46 -0.92 -4.03
CA GLY A 8 2.66 -0.78 -4.85
C GLY A 8 2.37 -0.31 -6.28
N GLU A 9 1.34 -0.84 -6.95
CA GLU A 9 0.99 -0.41 -8.30
C GLU A 9 0.41 1.02 -8.33
N ILE A 10 -0.37 1.42 -7.32
CA ILE A 10 -0.80 2.82 -7.17
C ILE A 10 0.41 3.73 -6.93
N ALA A 11 1.35 3.34 -6.05
CA ALA A 11 2.58 4.08 -5.81
C ALA A 11 3.37 4.28 -7.11
N ARG A 12 3.54 3.20 -7.91
CA ARG A 12 4.22 3.22 -9.20
C ARG A 12 3.53 4.14 -10.20
N ALA A 13 2.20 4.10 -10.28
CA ALA A 13 1.41 4.98 -11.13
C ALA A 13 1.59 6.46 -10.76
N LEU A 14 1.76 6.76 -9.48
CA LEU A 14 2.07 8.10 -8.97
C LEU A 14 3.54 8.51 -9.19
N GLY A 15 4.37 7.66 -9.81
CA GLY A 15 5.79 7.93 -10.06
C GLY A 15 6.69 7.70 -8.84
N LEU A 16 6.18 7.10 -7.77
CA LEU A 16 6.97 6.67 -6.61
C LEU A 16 7.74 5.38 -6.94
N LYS A 17 8.92 5.22 -6.35
CA LYS A 17 9.73 4.03 -6.58
C LYS A 17 9.29 2.89 -5.68
N VAL A 18 8.98 1.78 -6.32
CA VAL A 18 8.60 0.51 -5.68
C VAL A 18 9.35 -0.60 -6.40
N PRO A 19 9.93 -1.59 -5.71
CA PRO A 19 10.56 -2.73 -6.35
C PRO A 19 9.63 -3.42 -7.33
N GLU A 20 10.19 -4.03 -8.38
CA GLU A 20 9.40 -4.78 -9.35
C GLU A 20 8.67 -5.94 -8.69
N PHE A 21 7.42 -6.13 -9.09
CA PHE A 21 6.60 -7.26 -8.67
C PHE A 21 6.57 -8.33 -9.76
N VAL A 22 6.57 -9.59 -9.33
CA VAL A 22 6.36 -10.74 -10.19
C VAL A 22 5.37 -11.71 -9.53
N PHE A 23 4.57 -12.38 -10.33
CA PHE A 23 3.78 -13.51 -9.86
C PHE A 23 4.65 -14.76 -9.89
N ALA A 24 4.86 -15.38 -8.74
CA ALA A 24 5.71 -16.54 -8.58
C ALA A 24 4.92 -17.70 -7.97
N ASN A 25 4.90 -18.83 -8.65
CA ASN A 25 4.30 -20.05 -8.11
C ASN A 25 5.33 -20.80 -7.27
N LEU A 26 5.07 -20.95 -5.98
CA LEU A 26 5.93 -21.70 -5.07
C LEU A 26 5.47 -23.16 -5.03
N ASP A 27 6.34 -24.05 -5.50
CA ASP A 27 6.10 -25.49 -5.52
C ASP A 27 6.33 -26.10 -4.13
N GLU A 28 5.52 -27.09 -3.75
CA GLU A 28 5.64 -27.85 -2.48
C GLU A 28 7.06 -28.37 -2.21
N ALA A 29 7.80 -28.73 -3.28
CA ALA A 29 9.16 -29.24 -3.17
C ALA A 29 10.17 -28.20 -2.68
N PHE A 30 9.87 -26.91 -2.81
CA PHE A 30 10.82 -25.83 -2.54
C PHE A 30 11.29 -25.80 -1.07
N GLY A 31 10.38 -26.08 -0.13
CA GLY A 31 10.70 -26.10 1.30
C GLY A 31 11.35 -27.40 1.80
N ARG A 32 11.41 -28.48 1.00
CA ARG A 32 11.85 -29.80 1.48
C ARG A 32 13.31 -29.89 1.92
N THR A 33 14.17 -29.03 1.40
CA THR A 33 15.61 -28.99 1.71
C THR A 33 15.98 -27.90 2.70
N GLU A 34 15.01 -27.13 3.17
CA GLU A 34 15.24 -26.10 4.16
C GLU A 34 15.49 -26.73 5.53
N PRO A 35 16.65 -26.48 6.17
CA PRO A 35 17.00 -27.10 7.46
C PRO A 35 16.29 -26.42 8.65
N ASP A 36 15.85 -25.17 8.52
CA ASP A 36 15.15 -24.45 9.57
C ASP A 36 13.66 -24.76 9.53
N GLU A 37 13.14 -25.33 10.63
CA GLU A 37 11.73 -25.77 10.72
C GLU A 37 10.73 -24.60 10.60
N GLU A 38 11.07 -23.41 11.12
CA GLU A 38 10.20 -22.22 11.02
C GLU A 38 10.12 -21.73 9.58
N ILE A 39 11.26 -21.68 8.89
CA ILE A 39 11.32 -21.30 7.47
C ILE A 39 10.61 -22.36 6.61
N GLN A 40 10.80 -23.65 6.91
CA GLN A 40 10.12 -24.74 6.21
C GLN A 40 8.60 -24.64 6.36
N GLU A 41 8.11 -24.30 7.56
CA GLU A 41 6.67 -24.10 7.79
C GLU A 41 6.12 -22.87 7.04
N LEU A 42 6.87 -21.78 7.00
CA LEU A 42 6.52 -20.59 6.23
C LEU A 42 6.43 -20.90 4.73
N LEU A 43 7.40 -21.62 4.18
CA LEU A 43 7.40 -22.04 2.78
C LEU A 43 6.20 -22.93 2.46
N ARG A 44 5.87 -23.89 3.34
CA ARG A 44 4.70 -24.75 3.20
C ARG A 44 3.38 -23.95 3.21
N LYS A 45 3.27 -22.94 4.08
CA LYS A 45 2.10 -22.06 4.12
C LYS A 45 2.02 -21.10 2.92
N SER A 46 3.12 -20.94 2.21
CA SER A 46 3.24 -20.08 1.04
C SER A 46 3.17 -20.85 -0.29
N GLU A 47 2.78 -22.13 -0.28
CA GLU A 47 2.58 -22.89 -1.51
C GLU A 47 1.52 -22.23 -2.41
N GLY A 48 1.72 -22.31 -3.73
CA GLY A 48 0.86 -21.69 -4.73
C GLY A 48 1.36 -20.33 -5.22
N LEU A 49 0.45 -19.50 -5.70
CA LEU A 49 0.76 -18.24 -6.36
C LEU A 49 1.04 -17.12 -5.35
N ASN A 50 2.23 -16.57 -5.40
CA ASN A 50 2.73 -15.53 -4.52
C ASN A 50 3.09 -14.24 -5.26
N LEU A 51 3.17 -13.13 -4.52
CA LEU A 51 3.78 -11.89 -4.96
C LEU A 51 5.28 -11.92 -4.65
N GLY A 52 6.10 -12.09 -5.67
CA GLY A 52 7.54 -11.91 -5.57
C GLY A 52 7.90 -10.43 -5.69
N VAL A 53 8.83 -9.97 -4.86
CA VAL A 53 9.32 -8.59 -4.84
C VAL A 53 10.81 -8.59 -5.14
N HIS A 54 11.25 -7.78 -6.11
CA HIS A 54 12.67 -7.67 -6.46
C HIS A 54 13.50 -7.24 -5.25
N TYR A 55 14.48 -8.06 -4.88
CA TYR A 55 15.38 -7.79 -3.78
C TYR A 55 16.38 -6.69 -4.13
N LEU A 56 16.35 -5.57 -3.41
CA LEU A 56 17.23 -4.43 -3.63
C LEU A 56 18.56 -4.66 -2.89
N SER A 57 19.50 -5.31 -3.54
CA SER A 57 20.80 -5.66 -2.94
C SER A 57 21.58 -4.41 -2.50
N GLY A 58 21.98 -4.37 -1.23
CA GLY A 58 22.71 -3.23 -0.65
C GLY A 58 21.81 -2.04 -0.26
N ALA A 59 20.50 -2.17 -0.34
CA ALA A 59 19.60 -1.16 0.22
C ALA A 59 19.70 -1.12 1.74
N ILE A 60 19.51 0.06 2.30
CA ILE A 60 19.47 0.30 3.74
C ILE A 60 18.11 0.88 4.13
N THR A 61 17.66 0.61 5.34
CA THR A 61 16.43 1.21 5.88
C THR A 61 16.54 2.74 5.85
N TYR A 62 15.52 3.40 5.35
CA TYR A 62 15.44 4.85 5.34
C TYR A 62 15.21 5.40 6.75
N ASP A 63 16.00 6.41 7.12
CA ASP A 63 15.87 7.15 8.38
C ASP A 63 15.64 8.65 8.08
N PRO A 64 14.45 9.19 8.38
CA PRO A 64 14.11 10.60 8.14
C PRO A 64 14.97 11.58 8.95
N ALA A 65 15.56 11.17 10.06
CA ALA A 65 16.45 12.01 10.87
C ALA A 65 17.81 12.22 10.18
N VAL A 66 18.23 11.27 9.34
CA VAL A 66 19.50 11.32 8.62
C VAL A 66 19.33 11.97 7.25
N ALA A 67 18.24 11.68 6.55
CA ALA A 67 17.98 12.15 5.20
C ALA A 67 16.53 12.67 5.09
N PRO A 68 16.25 13.92 5.50
CA PRO A 68 14.91 14.48 5.38
C PRO A 68 14.49 14.56 3.90
N LEU A 69 13.22 14.24 3.63
CA LEU A 69 12.64 14.37 2.30
C LEU A 69 12.17 15.80 2.04
N ASP A 70 12.08 16.15 0.75
CA ASP A 70 11.37 17.36 0.35
C ASP A 70 9.86 17.24 0.61
N ALA A 71 9.21 18.40 0.76
CA ALA A 71 7.81 18.49 1.13
C ALA A 71 6.88 17.80 0.11
N LYS A 72 7.20 17.92 -1.17
CA LYS A 72 6.39 17.33 -2.25
C LYS A 72 6.37 15.82 -2.19
N LEU A 73 7.55 15.18 -2.11
CA LEU A 73 7.66 13.73 -2.03
C LEU A 73 7.04 13.20 -0.73
N ALA A 74 7.32 13.84 0.41
CA ALA A 74 6.71 13.47 1.68
C ALA A 74 5.18 13.55 1.65
N SER A 75 4.62 14.64 1.08
CA SER A 75 3.18 14.82 0.93
C SER A 75 2.53 13.80 0.00
N GLN A 76 3.22 13.42 -1.07
CA GLN A 76 2.73 12.42 -2.01
C GLN A 76 2.65 11.03 -1.37
N ILE A 77 3.63 10.66 -0.54
CA ILE A 77 3.64 9.38 0.19
C ILE A 77 2.56 9.38 1.29
N VAL A 78 2.44 10.44 2.07
CA VAL A 78 1.38 10.58 3.11
C VAL A 78 -0.01 10.53 2.46
N TRP A 79 -0.19 11.14 1.31
CA TRP A 79 -1.44 11.09 0.56
C TRP A 79 -1.76 9.68 0.08
N LEU A 80 -0.77 8.97 -0.51
CA LEU A 80 -0.91 7.57 -0.93
C LEU A 80 -1.34 6.68 0.24
N ASP A 81 -0.60 6.74 1.36
CA ASP A 81 -0.87 5.90 2.52
C ASP A 81 -2.23 6.23 3.16
N SER A 82 -2.67 7.50 3.07
CA SER A 82 -4.02 7.89 3.49
C SER A 82 -5.10 7.37 2.54
N LEU A 83 -4.84 7.32 1.23
CA LEU A 83 -5.75 6.74 0.24
C LEU A 83 -5.97 5.25 0.51
N ILE A 84 -4.87 4.49 0.63
CA ILE A 84 -4.93 3.04 0.83
C ILE A 84 -5.10 2.63 2.30
N THR A 85 -5.19 3.60 3.22
CA THR A 85 -5.30 3.36 4.67
C THR A 85 -4.16 2.51 5.25
N ASN A 86 -2.92 2.78 4.85
CA ASN A 86 -1.73 2.08 5.33
C ASN A 86 -1.36 2.55 6.75
N VAL A 87 -1.46 1.67 7.73
CA VAL A 87 -1.25 2.01 9.15
C VAL A 87 0.19 1.78 9.63
N ASP A 88 1.04 1.17 8.82
CA ASP A 88 2.33 0.64 9.28
C ASP A 88 3.56 1.47 8.86
N ARG A 89 3.38 2.58 8.11
CA ARG A 89 4.49 3.48 7.75
C ARG A 89 4.75 4.49 8.87
N THR A 90 5.29 4.00 9.98
CA THR A 90 5.51 4.75 11.22
C THR A 90 6.98 5.00 11.51
N ALA A 91 7.29 5.78 12.55
CA ALA A 91 8.66 6.00 12.99
C ALA A 91 9.38 4.72 13.47
N ARG A 92 8.63 3.69 13.88
CA ARG A 92 9.20 2.39 14.30
C ARG A 92 9.43 1.44 13.13
N ASN A 93 8.60 1.56 12.10
CA ASN A 93 8.67 0.77 10.88
C ASN A 93 8.43 1.68 9.69
N THR A 94 9.50 2.17 9.10
CA THR A 94 9.37 3.16 8.02
C THR A 94 8.84 2.56 6.72
N ASN A 95 9.02 1.26 6.51
CA ASN A 95 8.67 0.55 5.27
C ASN A 95 9.17 1.29 4.02
N MET A 96 10.36 1.87 4.13
CA MET A 96 11.09 2.59 3.09
C MET A 96 12.55 2.22 3.12
N LEU A 97 13.15 2.14 1.94
CA LEU A 97 14.57 1.85 1.75
C LEU A 97 15.24 3.00 1.00
N THR A 98 16.52 3.23 1.31
CA THR A 98 17.41 4.02 0.45
C THR A 98 18.23 3.05 -0.39
N TRP A 99 18.06 3.12 -1.72
CA TRP A 99 18.81 2.31 -2.68
C TRP A 99 19.28 3.20 -3.83
N ASN A 100 20.57 3.12 -4.16
CA ASN A 100 21.18 3.98 -5.19
C ASN A 100 20.91 5.49 -4.99
N LYS A 101 20.89 5.95 -3.73
CA LYS A 101 20.58 7.35 -3.32
C LYS A 101 19.13 7.77 -3.58
N GLU A 102 18.24 6.85 -3.81
CA GLU A 102 16.82 7.09 -4.06
C GLU A 102 15.97 6.41 -3.01
N LEU A 103 14.80 6.97 -2.73
CA LEU A 103 13.84 6.41 -1.79
C LEU A 103 12.96 5.36 -2.52
N TRP A 104 12.81 4.21 -1.90
CA TRP A 104 11.99 3.11 -2.38
C TRP A 104 10.97 2.72 -1.31
N LEU A 105 9.70 2.68 -1.71
CA LEU A 105 8.62 2.23 -0.84
C LEU A 105 8.52 0.71 -0.90
N ILE A 106 8.32 0.09 0.26
CA ILE A 106 8.11 -1.35 0.39
C ILE A 106 6.98 -1.62 1.36
N ASP A 107 6.49 -2.86 1.37
CA ASP A 107 5.54 -3.39 2.34
C ASP A 107 4.28 -2.52 2.52
N HIS A 108 3.33 -2.66 1.62
CA HIS A 108 2.01 -2.07 1.71
C HIS A 108 0.97 -3.06 2.31
N GLY A 109 1.44 -4.17 2.91
CA GLY A 109 0.60 -5.25 3.39
C GLY A 109 -0.38 -4.84 4.50
N ALA A 110 -0.04 -3.80 5.26
CA ALA A 110 -0.90 -3.23 6.31
C ALA A 110 -1.87 -2.15 5.79
N ALA A 111 -2.19 -2.17 4.49
CA ALA A 111 -3.16 -1.27 3.86
C ALA A 111 -4.52 -1.96 3.63
N LEU A 112 -5.51 -1.18 3.20
CA LEU A 112 -6.83 -1.66 2.78
C LEU A 112 -7.55 -2.49 3.87
N TYR A 113 -7.47 -2.06 5.12
CA TYR A 113 -8.03 -2.78 6.28
C TYR A 113 -9.52 -3.10 6.17
N PHE A 114 -10.26 -2.44 5.29
CA PHE A 114 -11.68 -2.72 5.05
C PHE A 114 -11.92 -4.18 4.63
N HIS A 115 -10.92 -4.84 4.04
CA HIS A 115 -11.04 -6.23 3.61
C HIS A 115 -11.16 -7.24 4.79
N HIS A 116 -10.92 -6.79 6.02
CA HIS A 116 -11.25 -7.56 7.22
C HIS A 116 -12.69 -7.30 7.74
N ALA A 117 -13.39 -6.30 7.18
CA ALA A 117 -14.76 -5.93 7.51
C ALA A 117 -15.55 -5.68 6.21
N TRP A 118 -15.58 -6.67 5.34
CA TRP A 118 -16.00 -6.64 3.95
C TRP A 118 -17.40 -6.06 3.72
N ASP A 119 -18.36 -6.40 4.60
CA ASP A 119 -19.75 -5.98 4.47
C ASP A 119 -19.98 -4.46 4.62
N ASN A 120 -19.00 -3.73 5.15
CA ASN A 120 -19.10 -2.29 5.42
C ASN A 120 -18.10 -1.45 4.63
N TRP A 121 -17.59 -1.96 3.51
CA TRP A 121 -16.53 -1.29 2.74
C TRP A 121 -16.92 0.13 2.28
N GLU A 122 -18.19 0.40 1.97
CA GLU A 122 -18.67 1.72 1.53
C GLU A 122 -18.53 2.77 2.64
N GLU A 123 -18.81 2.40 3.89
CA GLU A 123 -18.60 3.27 5.04
C GLU A 123 -17.11 3.51 5.27
N HIS A 124 -16.30 2.45 5.19
CA HIS A 124 -14.86 2.54 5.33
C HIS A 124 -14.23 3.45 4.27
N ALA A 125 -14.73 3.40 3.03
CA ALA A 125 -14.25 4.26 1.95
C ALA A 125 -14.44 5.77 2.25
N LYS A 126 -15.44 6.13 3.05
CA LYS A 126 -15.79 7.52 3.39
C LYS A 126 -15.26 7.98 4.76
N ARG A 127 -14.51 7.13 5.50
CA ARG A 127 -13.94 7.50 6.79
C ARG A 127 -12.66 8.30 6.63
N SER A 128 -12.40 9.19 7.59
CA SER A 128 -11.08 9.80 7.73
C SER A 128 -10.05 8.73 8.11
N PHE A 129 -8.78 9.06 7.92
CA PHE A 129 -7.67 8.17 8.27
C PHE A 129 -6.91 8.76 9.47
N VAL A 130 -7.45 8.56 10.67
CA VAL A 130 -6.92 9.15 11.92
C VAL A 130 -5.52 8.62 12.26
N GLN A 131 -5.14 7.45 11.77
CA GLN A 131 -3.82 6.85 11.97
C GLN A 131 -2.70 7.61 11.23
N VAL A 132 -3.06 8.53 10.33
CA VAL A 132 -2.09 9.41 9.66
C VAL A 132 -1.25 10.23 10.64
N LYS A 133 -1.73 10.49 11.85
CA LYS A 133 -0.99 11.15 12.92
C LYS A 133 0.32 10.45 13.30
N ASP A 134 0.38 9.13 13.13
CA ASP A 134 1.54 8.29 13.45
C ASP A 134 2.48 8.08 12.26
N HIS A 135 2.12 8.65 11.08
CA HIS A 135 2.88 8.50 9.85
C HIS A 135 4.24 9.22 9.94
N VAL A 136 5.31 8.48 9.65
CA VAL A 136 6.70 8.96 9.83
C VAL A 136 7.04 10.23 9.03
N LEU A 137 6.41 10.45 7.88
CA LEU A 137 6.66 11.60 7.01
C LEU A 137 5.66 12.75 7.24
N LEU A 138 4.70 12.62 8.13
CA LEU A 138 3.68 13.65 8.35
C LEU A 138 4.27 15.03 8.70
N PRO A 139 5.32 15.16 9.53
CA PRO A 139 5.93 16.47 9.81
C PRO A 139 6.43 17.20 8.57
N MET A 140 6.90 16.46 7.57
CA MET A 140 7.45 16.99 6.31
C MET A 140 6.39 17.21 5.23
N ALA A 141 5.19 16.65 5.37
CA ALA A 141 4.12 16.67 4.37
C ALA A 141 3.35 18.00 4.36
N THR A 142 4.00 19.09 3.95
CA THR A 142 3.42 20.44 3.96
C THR A 142 2.61 20.78 2.71
N GLU A 143 2.65 19.92 1.67
CA GLU A 143 2.04 20.15 0.35
C GLU A 143 0.94 19.13 0.03
N ILE A 144 0.24 18.60 1.03
CA ILE A 144 -0.70 17.49 0.86
C ILE A 144 -1.90 17.84 -0.04
N GLU A 145 -2.34 19.10 -0.09
CA GLU A 145 -3.37 19.55 -1.02
C GLU A 145 -2.89 19.53 -2.48
N GLN A 146 -1.61 19.85 -2.70
CA GLN A 146 -1.04 19.75 -4.03
C GLN A 146 -0.88 18.29 -4.45
N ALA A 147 -0.48 17.41 -3.52
CA ALA A 147 -0.44 15.99 -3.73
C ALA A 147 -1.83 15.44 -4.10
N ASP A 148 -2.90 15.91 -3.43
CA ASP A 148 -4.29 15.53 -3.74
C ASP A 148 -4.67 15.91 -5.18
N ARG A 149 -4.42 17.13 -5.59
CA ARG A 149 -4.74 17.61 -6.95
C ARG A 149 -4.03 16.77 -8.02
N THR A 150 -2.72 16.60 -7.87
CA THR A 150 -1.92 15.87 -8.87
C THR A 150 -2.24 14.38 -8.91
N SER A 151 -2.47 13.75 -7.74
CA SER A 151 -2.78 12.33 -7.69
C SER A 151 -4.14 12.01 -8.31
N LYS A 152 -5.15 12.88 -8.14
CA LYS A 152 -6.47 12.74 -8.76
C LYS A 152 -6.43 12.83 -10.29
N GLU A 153 -5.53 13.62 -10.85
CA GLU A 153 -5.35 13.72 -12.30
C GLU A 153 -4.76 12.41 -12.87
N ILE A 154 -3.95 11.72 -12.09
CA ILE A 154 -3.27 10.48 -12.50
C ILE A 154 -4.16 9.26 -12.28
N LEU A 155 -4.78 9.14 -11.12
CA LEU A 155 -5.54 7.96 -10.71
C LEU A 155 -6.97 8.00 -11.27
N THR A 156 -7.08 7.76 -12.57
CA THR A 156 -8.38 7.65 -13.26
C THR A 156 -9.07 6.34 -12.94
N PRO A 157 -10.43 6.25 -13.07
CA PRO A 157 -11.15 4.99 -12.92
C PRO A 157 -10.59 3.86 -13.80
N ASP A 158 -10.23 4.14 -15.04
CA ASP A 158 -9.66 3.15 -15.96
C ASP A 158 -8.32 2.59 -15.45
N LEU A 159 -7.47 3.46 -14.87
CA LEU A 159 -6.20 3.03 -14.29
C LEU A 159 -6.43 2.15 -13.05
N ILE A 160 -7.35 2.52 -12.16
CA ILE A 160 -7.71 1.73 -10.98
C ILE A 160 -8.26 0.36 -11.41
N GLN A 161 -9.18 0.33 -12.38
CA GLN A 161 -9.71 -0.92 -12.94
C GLN A 161 -8.59 -1.77 -13.58
N GLY A 162 -7.67 -1.15 -14.29
CA GLY A 162 -6.49 -1.82 -14.84
C GLY A 162 -5.66 -2.52 -13.76
N ILE A 163 -5.37 -1.82 -12.65
CA ILE A 163 -4.61 -2.37 -11.53
C ILE A 163 -5.34 -3.57 -10.90
N VAL A 164 -6.60 -3.43 -10.54
CA VAL A 164 -7.33 -4.52 -9.86
C VAL A 164 -7.61 -5.70 -10.76
N SER A 165 -7.71 -5.50 -12.08
CA SER A 165 -7.97 -6.58 -13.06
C SER A 165 -6.84 -7.62 -13.13
N VAL A 166 -5.63 -7.25 -12.75
CA VAL A 166 -4.44 -8.13 -12.79
C VAL A 166 -4.33 -9.02 -11.54
N ILE A 167 -5.10 -8.73 -10.48
CA ILE A 167 -5.06 -9.54 -9.25
C ILE A 167 -5.52 -10.97 -9.57
N PRO A 168 -4.73 -12.01 -9.22
CA PRO A 168 -5.12 -13.39 -9.46
C PRO A 168 -6.37 -13.80 -8.70
N ASP A 169 -7.23 -14.64 -9.31
CA ASP A 169 -8.45 -15.14 -8.69
C ASP A 169 -8.17 -15.87 -7.37
N GLU A 170 -7.05 -16.61 -7.32
CA GLU A 170 -6.62 -17.39 -6.17
C GLU A 170 -6.42 -16.54 -4.90
N TRP A 171 -6.01 -15.27 -5.06
CA TRP A 171 -5.83 -14.34 -3.95
C TRP A 171 -7.14 -13.74 -3.44
N LEU A 172 -8.20 -13.87 -4.20
CA LEU A 172 -9.51 -13.29 -3.90
C LEU A 172 -10.48 -14.31 -3.28
N THR A 173 -10.02 -15.55 -3.13
CA THR A 173 -10.80 -16.60 -2.45
C THR A 173 -10.83 -16.34 -0.94
N GLY A 174 -11.99 -16.52 -0.30
CA GLY A 174 -12.13 -16.39 1.14
C GLY A 174 -12.58 -15.01 1.67
N TYR A 175 -12.68 -14.00 0.81
CA TYR A 175 -13.25 -12.70 1.21
C TYR A 175 -14.80 -12.75 1.34
N SER A 176 -15.43 -13.57 0.52
CA SER A 176 -16.88 -13.77 0.55
C SER A 176 -17.22 -15.16 0.01
N GLU A 177 -18.18 -15.84 0.65
CA GLU A 177 -18.68 -17.14 0.19
C GLU A 177 -19.61 -17.00 -1.04
N THR A 178 -20.11 -15.79 -1.31
CA THR A 178 -21.17 -15.53 -2.32
C THR A 178 -20.68 -14.73 -3.51
N GLN A 179 -19.49 -14.12 -3.46
CA GLN A 179 -18.97 -13.24 -4.50
C GLN A 179 -17.93 -13.93 -5.38
N THR A 180 -17.99 -13.66 -6.66
CA THR A 180 -16.98 -14.06 -7.63
C THR A 180 -15.71 -13.19 -7.48
N ALA A 181 -14.57 -13.67 -7.98
CA ALA A 181 -13.33 -12.90 -7.99
C ALA A 181 -13.50 -11.52 -8.69
N ASN A 182 -14.30 -11.45 -9.75
CA ASN A 182 -14.57 -10.17 -10.43
C ASN A 182 -15.41 -9.20 -9.58
N GLU A 183 -16.38 -9.70 -8.82
CA GLU A 183 -17.13 -8.86 -7.88
C GLU A 183 -16.24 -8.33 -6.77
N VAL A 184 -15.31 -9.17 -6.26
CA VAL A 184 -14.31 -8.75 -5.27
C VAL A 184 -13.37 -7.68 -5.84
N ARG A 185 -12.84 -7.85 -7.07
CA ARG A 185 -12.05 -6.80 -7.75
C ARG A 185 -12.83 -5.50 -7.88
N ASN A 186 -14.09 -5.56 -8.27
CA ASN A 186 -14.93 -4.39 -8.40
C ASN A 186 -15.11 -3.65 -7.06
N ILE A 187 -15.20 -4.36 -5.94
CA ILE A 187 -15.26 -3.72 -4.62
C ILE A 187 -13.95 -2.98 -4.30
N TYR A 188 -12.79 -3.57 -4.58
CA TYR A 188 -11.51 -2.85 -4.43
C TYR A 188 -11.46 -1.58 -5.28
N ALA A 189 -11.88 -1.66 -6.54
CA ALA A 189 -11.93 -0.49 -7.41
C ALA A 189 -12.89 0.58 -6.88
N GLN A 190 -14.13 0.22 -6.53
CA GLN A 190 -15.12 1.13 -6.00
C GLN A 190 -14.69 1.77 -4.66
N PHE A 191 -14.03 1.01 -3.80
CA PHE A 191 -13.44 1.53 -2.57
C PHE A 191 -12.43 2.65 -2.87
N LEU A 192 -11.47 2.38 -3.75
CA LEU A 192 -10.43 3.35 -4.12
C LEU A 192 -11.02 4.58 -4.82
N GLU A 193 -11.91 4.38 -5.79
CA GLU A 193 -12.59 5.47 -6.50
C GLU A 193 -13.40 6.36 -5.54
N THR A 194 -14.13 5.75 -4.60
CA THR A 194 -14.89 6.48 -3.58
C THR A 194 -13.97 7.30 -2.68
N ARG A 195 -12.84 6.73 -2.27
CA ARG A 195 -11.85 7.46 -1.46
C ARG A 195 -11.21 8.60 -2.24
N ILE A 196 -10.86 8.41 -3.51
CA ILE A 196 -10.33 9.47 -4.37
C ILE A 196 -11.33 10.61 -4.51
N GLN A 197 -12.60 10.31 -4.77
CA GLN A 197 -13.67 11.31 -4.87
C GLN A 197 -13.89 12.06 -3.56
N SER A 198 -13.73 11.38 -2.42
CA SER A 198 -13.92 11.91 -1.08
C SER A 198 -12.61 12.31 -0.38
N SER A 199 -11.51 12.44 -1.11
CA SER A 199 -10.14 12.63 -0.58
C SER A 199 -10.02 13.82 0.38
N ALA A 200 -10.84 14.87 0.21
CA ALA A 200 -10.88 16.01 1.12
C ALA A 200 -11.03 15.60 2.60
N ILE A 201 -11.62 14.43 2.89
CA ILE A 201 -11.82 13.92 4.24
C ILE A 201 -10.48 13.56 4.88
N PHE A 202 -9.68 12.72 4.21
CA PHE A 202 -8.38 12.31 4.75
C PHE A 202 -7.29 13.37 4.57
N VAL A 203 -7.40 14.24 3.56
CA VAL A 203 -6.50 15.39 3.39
C VAL A 203 -6.63 16.35 4.57
N LYS A 204 -7.85 16.71 4.97
CA LYS A 204 -8.10 17.55 6.15
C LYS A 204 -7.62 16.89 7.45
N GLU A 205 -7.82 15.57 7.58
CA GLU A 205 -7.32 14.81 8.72
C GLU A 205 -5.79 14.91 8.82
N ALA A 206 -5.08 14.71 7.72
CA ALA A 206 -3.63 14.79 7.68
C ALA A 206 -3.12 16.22 7.98
N GLN A 207 -3.79 17.27 7.48
CA GLN A 207 -3.47 18.65 7.80
C GLN A 207 -3.65 18.94 9.30
N HIS A 208 -4.80 18.56 9.86
CA HIS A 208 -5.09 18.74 11.27
C HIS A 208 -4.12 17.97 12.18
N ALA A 209 -3.85 16.71 11.83
CA ALA A 209 -2.89 15.90 12.57
C ALA A 209 -1.48 16.51 12.53
N ARG A 210 -1.06 17.05 11.36
CA ARG A 210 0.23 17.72 11.22
C ARG A 210 0.32 18.99 12.08
N GLU A 211 -0.71 19.84 12.08
CA GLU A 211 -0.76 21.04 12.90
C GLU A 211 -0.67 20.75 14.41
N SER A 212 -1.12 19.56 14.82
CA SER A 212 -1.12 19.13 16.23
C SER A 212 0.24 18.65 16.74
N ILE A 213 1.21 18.36 15.84
CA ILE A 213 2.55 17.86 16.20
C ILE A 213 3.66 18.91 16.02
N ILE A 214 3.32 20.12 15.59
CA ILE A 214 4.20 21.29 15.47
C ILE A 214 3.97 22.22 16.66
#